data_fd51429a49223c8a65b27353d25b89d9
#
_entry.id   fd51429a49223c8a65b27353d25b89d9
#
_cell.length_a   1.000
_cell.length_b   1.000
_cell.length_c   1.000
_cell.angle_alpha   90.00
_cell.angle_beta   90.00
_cell.angle_gamma   90.00
#
_symmetry.space_group_name_H-M   'P 1'
#
loop_
_entity.id
_entity.type
_entity.pdbx_description
1 polymer ?
#
loop_
_entity_poly.entity_id
_entity_poly.type
_entity_poly.pdbx_seq_one_letter_code
_entity_poly.pdbx_strand_id
1 'polypeptide(L)'
;MSGYSVFRFKNHALMMALAAVYPALSHSAGAARVDFAAGSVMAVNAAGAQRAVTKGAEIGSGEAVVTGSGGRAQLRFTDGALISLQPSTEFKIDNYQFSGKGDGEEKGFFSLIKGGMRTITGLIGRSNRNNYQVSTSVATIGIRGTEYTAGLNPSGSELLVHTGEGLVEVCNGAGCVLLGSGESGSVQGQNQPKRTETRPQLPPAQPDPNVMPQFSTGDVLGGLYVPTSPMPTTGTATYATIFEQSAGASQLSKASMSVDFGALSMSAQLKGNVSGLGNFDASYSGSIAGNKLSGNIGFSSGTFCGGSCMSGSVSGTFYGSSAERVGINYSLTNFSSQTASG
;
A
#
# COMPACT_ATOMS: atom_id res chain seq x y z
N MET A 1 68.01 69.91 -14.09
CA MET A 1 67.58 68.97 -15.13
C MET A 1 66.67 68.01 -14.54
N SER A 2 65.39 68.04 -14.93
CA SER A 2 64.24 67.50 -14.29
C SER A 2 64.10 66.02 -14.61
N GLY A 3 63.92 65.16 -13.58
CA GLY A 3 63.58 63.73 -13.69
C GLY A 3 62.21 63.48 -13.14
N TYR A 4 61.22 63.18 -13.98
CA TYR A 4 59.84 62.82 -13.57
C TYR A 4 59.81 61.39 -13.19
N SER A 5 59.41 61.12 -11.94
CA SER A 5 59.10 59.79 -11.43
C SER A 5 57.62 59.49 -11.69
N VAL A 6 57.32 58.40 -12.45
CA VAL A 6 55.99 57.93 -12.76
C VAL A 6 55.58 56.94 -11.72
N PHE A 7 54.62 57.34 -10.86
CA PHE A 7 53.98 56.43 -9.93
C PHE A 7 52.97 55.51 -10.67
N ARG A 8 53.23 54.19 -10.70
CA ARG A 8 52.28 53.18 -11.16
C ARG A 8 51.37 52.75 -9.98
N PHE A 9 50.07 53.11 -10.04
CA PHE A 9 49.06 52.56 -9.19
C PHE A 9 48.79 51.13 -9.65
N LYS A 10 49.06 50.17 -8.78
CA LYS A 10 48.57 48.78 -8.92
C LYS A 10 47.12 48.73 -8.34
N ASN A 11 46.14 48.61 -9.24
CA ASN A 11 44.78 48.31 -8.86
C ASN A 11 44.69 46.87 -8.36
N HIS A 12 44.56 46.70 -7.05
CA HIS A 12 44.17 45.43 -6.48
C HIS A 12 42.64 45.36 -6.52
N ALA A 13 42.12 44.64 -7.53
CA ALA A 13 40.72 44.27 -7.58
C ALA A 13 40.42 43.27 -6.42
N LEU A 14 39.73 43.75 -5.42
CA LEU A 14 39.23 42.94 -4.31
C LEU A 14 38.03 42.13 -4.82
N MET A 15 38.28 40.89 -5.28
CA MET A 15 37.21 39.94 -5.57
C MET A 15 36.58 39.49 -4.23
N MET A 16 35.43 40.08 -3.87
CA MET A 16 34.53 39.51 -2.85
C MET A 16 33.90 38.26 -3.42
N ALA A 17 34.40 37.10 -3.02
CA ALA A 17 33.72 35.82 -3.22
C ALA A 17 32.49 35.78 -2.34
N LEU A 18 31.31 36.01 -2.93
CA LEU A 18 30.00 35.76 -2.29
C LEU A 18 29.86 34.25 -2.19
N ALA A 19 30.25 33.64 -1.06
CA ALA A 19 29.94 32.27 -0.75
C ALA A 19 28.42 32.16 -0.51
N ALA A 20 27.69 31.76 -1.55
CA ALA A 20 26.28 31.38 -1.39
C ALA A 20 26.22 30.17 -0.46
N VAL A 21 25.85 30.41 0.78
CA VAL A 21 25.49 29.34 1.74
C VAL A 21 24.19 28.73 1.26
N TYR A 22 24.28 27.74 0.39
CA TYR A 22 23.14 26.85 0.15
C TYR A 22 22.95 26.01 1.41
N PRO A 23 21.79 26.08 2.09
CA PRO A 23 21.49 25.12 3.12
C PRO A 23 21.51 23.75 2.45
N ALA A 24 22.47 22.90 2.81
CA ALA A 24 22.46 21.52 2.43
C ALA A 24 21.18 20.92 3.04
N LEU A 25 20.19 20.64 2.20
CA LEU A 25 19.05 19.82 2.55
C LEU A 25 19.64 18.45 2.92
N SER A 26 19.87 18.24 4.20
CA SER A 26 20.24 16.94 4.74
C SER A 26 19.08 15.99 4.42
N HIS A 27 19.15 15.30 3.29
CA HIS A 27 18.31 14.15 3.03
C HIS A 27 18.77 13.09 4.04
N SER A 28 18.04 12.97 5.15
CA SER A 28 18.10 11.78 5.99
C SER A 28 17.87 10.60 5.07
N ALA A 29 18.79 9.63 5.06
CA ALA A 29 18.59 8.39 4.29
C ALA A 29 17.22 7.85 4.63
N GLY A 30 16.39 7.57 3.61
CA GLY A 30 15.02 7.15 3.79
C GLY A 30 14.97 5.86 4.63
N ALA A 31 14.20 5.87 5.69
CA ALA A 31 13.95 4.68 6.52
C ALA A 31 13.09 3.67 5.76
N ALA A 32 12.12 4.17 5.01
CA ALA A 32 11.20 3.37 4.23
C ALA A 32 10.86 4.06 2.89
N ARG A 33 10.45 3.23 1.93
CA ARG A 33 9.86 3.67 0.66
C ARG A 33 8.40 3.25 0.61
N VAL A 34 7.57 4.09 0.05
CA VAL A 34 6.15 3.81 -0.15
C VAL A 34 5.99 2.90 -1.38
N ASP A 35 5.62 1.64 -1.17
CA ASP A 35 5.33 0.70 -2.24
C ASP A 35 3.93 0.94 -2.82
N PHE A 36 3.02 1.38 -1.97
CA PHE A 36 1.62 1.63 -2.31
C PHE A 36 1.07 2.80 -1.47
N ALA A 37 0.30 3.68 -2.10
CA ALA A 37 -0.52 4.68 -1.44
C ALA A 37 -1.82 4.85 -2.25
N ALA A 38 -2.95 4.85 -1.55
CA ALA A 38 -4.27 5.11 -2.11
C ALA A 38 -5.05 6.03 -1.18
N GLY A 39 -5.93 6.83 -1.75
CA GLY A 39 -6.65 7.84 -1.02
C GLY A 39 -5.75 8.94 -0.45
N SER A 40 -6.23 9.62 0.56
CA SER A 40 -5.45 10.67 1.23
C SER A 40 -4.36 10.05 2.09
N VAL A 41 -3.09 10.24 1.71
CA VAL A 41 -1.92 9.84 2.49
C VAL A 41 -0.96 11.01 2.58
N MET A 42 -0.59 11.38 3.81
CA MET A 42 0.30 12.50 4.11
C MET A 42 1.49 12.03 4.93
N ALA A 43 2.65 12.57 4.69
CA ALA A 43 3.79 12.49 5.62
C ALA A 43 3.90 13.80 6.39
N VAL A 44 4.14 13.69 7.69
CA VAL A 44 4.27 14.82 8.62
C VAL A 44 5.67 14.73 9.25
N ASN A 45 6.49 15.75 9.07
CA ASN A 45 7.82 15.77 9.66
C ASN A 45 7.78 16.26 11.13
N ALA A 46 8.91 16.21 11.81
CA ALA A 46 9.03 16.62 13.22
C ALA A 46 8.66 18.10 13.48
N ALA A 47 8.72 18.97 12.46
CA ALA A 47 8.30 20.36 12.53
C ALA A 47 6.79 20.54 12.26
N GLY A 48 6.04 19.46 11.99
CA GLY A 48 4.62 19.50 11.67
C GLY A 48 4.31 19.84 10.20
N ALA A 49 5.31 20.03 9.35
CA ALA A 49 5.07 20.27 7.93
C ALA A 49 4.57 19.00 7.25
N GLN A 50 3.54 19.14 6.42
CA GLN A 50 2.86 18.06 5.75
C GLN A 50 3.18 18.04 4.26
N ARG A 51 3.31 16.84 3.70
CA ARG A 51 3.41 16.62 2.26
C ARG A 51 2.57 15.44 1.83
N ALA A 52 1.98 15.50 0.65
CA ALA A 52 1.27 14.37 0.07
C ALA A 52 2.26 13.24 -0.25
N VAL A 53 1.80 12.01 -0.04
CA VAL A 53 2.59 10.79 -0.23
C VAL A 53 1.99 9.97 -1.37
N THR A 54 2.85 9.60 -2.31
CA THR A 54 2.51 8.73 -3.44
C THR A 54 3.48 7.54 -3.50
N LYS A 55 3.17 6.54 -4.33
CA LYS A 55 4.08 5.41 -4.58
C LYS A 55 5.48 5.92 -4.97
N GLY A 56 6.51 5.36 -4.37
CA GLY A 56 7.91 5.72 -4.59
C GLY A 56 8.44 6.81 -3.65
N ALA A 57 7.58 7.50 -2.90
CA ALA A 57 8.01 8.49 -1.91
C ALA A 57 8.85 7.85 -0.80
N GLU A 58 9.87 8.56 -0.35
CA GLU A 58 10.67 8.14 0.80
C GLU A 58 10.12 8.74 2.09
N ILE A 59 10.15 7.97 3.16
CA ILE A 59 9.77 8.36 4.51
C ILE A 59 11.00 8.20 5.40
N GLY A 60 11.36 9.28 6.08
CA GLY A 60 12.52 9.33 6.97
C GLY A 60 12.21 8.94 8.42
N SER A 61 13.26 8.67 9.18
CA SER A 61 13.17 8.61 10.64
C SER A 61 12.72 9.96 11.20
N GLY A 62 11.80 9.97 12.16
CA GLY A 62 11.16 11.16 12.74
C GLY A 62 9.88 11.59 12.01
N GLU A 63 9.56 11.06 10.83
CA GLU A 63 8.31 11.37 10.14
C GLU A 63 7.16 10.46 10.58
N ALA A 64 5.94 10.99 10.53
CA ALA A 64 4.70 10.23 10.67
C ALA A 64 4.01 10.12 9.31
N VAL A 65 3.38 8.95 9.05
CA VAL A 65 2.49 8.74 7.90
C VAL A 65 1.06 8.73 8.41
N VAL A 66 0.23 9.59 7.83
CA VAL A 66 -1.19 9.76 8.18
C VAL A 66 -2.04 9.38 6.99
N THR A 67 -2.93 8.43 7.20
CA THR A 67 -3.94 8.02 6.20
C THR A 67 -5.30 8.63 6.55
N GLY A 68 -6.00 9.15 5.55
CA GLY A 68 -7.39 9.61 5.69
C GLY A 68 -8.39 8.46 5.88
N SER A 69 -9.68 8.77 5.95
CA SER A 69 -10.76 7.79 6.20
C SER A 69 -10.89 6.72 5.10
N GLY A 70 -10.46 7.00 3.88
CA GLY A 70 -10.33 6.03 2.79
C GLY A 70 -8.88 5.76 2.41
N GLY A 71 -7.92 6.36 3.14
CA GLY A 71 -6.50 6.31 2.81
C GLY A 71 -5.85 4.99 3.23
N ARG A 72 -4.85 4.55 2.47
CA ARG A 72 -4.01 3.39 2.78
C ARG A 72 -2.61 3.59 2.26
N ALA A 73 -1.66 3.02 2.96
CA ALA A 73 -0.27 3.00 2.52
C ALA A 73 0.40 1.67 2.85
N GLN A 74 1.35 1.27 2.03
CA GLN A 74 2.29 0.22 2.33
C GLN A 74 3.70 0.77 2.28
N LEU A 75 4.41 0.61 3.36
CA LEU A 75 5.78 1.05 3.56
C LEU A 75 6.70 -0.16 3.51
N ARG A 76 7.72 -0.10 2.65
CA ARG A 76 8.82 -1.05 2.63
C ARG A 76 10.03 -0.41 3.26
N PHE A 77 10.48 -0.96 4.37
CA PHE A 77 11.67 -0.53 5.08
C PHE A 77 12.94 -1.09 4.46
N THR A 78 14.06 -0.42 4.69
CA THR A 78 15.36 -0.85 4.13
C THR A 78 15.86 -2.18 4.67
N ASP A 79 15.39 -2.62 5.86
CA ASP A 79 15.63 -3.97 6.43
C ASP A 79 14.71 -5.06 5.86
N GLY A 80 13.86 -4.72 4.89
CA GLY A 80 12.91 -5.61 4.26
C GLY A 80 11.56 -5.74 4.97
N ALA A 81 11.33 -5.04 6.10
CA ALA A 81 10.02 -5.01 6.75
C ALA A 81 8.95 -4.39 5.84
N LEU A 82 7.73 -4.90 5.94
CA LEU A 82 6.54 -4.35 5.29
C LEU A 82 5.53 -3.92 6.35
N ILE A 83 5.12 -2.66 6.32
CA ILE A 83 4.06 -2.12 7.17
C ILE A 83 2.94 -1.58 6.30
N SER A 84 1.75 -2.18 6.42
CA SER A 84 0.54 -1.76 5.72
C SER A 84 -0.35 -0.98 6.69
N LEU A 85 -0.59 0.29 6.37
CA LEU A 85 -1.41 1.20 7.16
C LEU A 85 -2.85 1.18 6.65
N GLN A 86 -3.78 1.06 7.59
CA GLN A 86 -5.21 1.05 7.35
C GLN A 86 -5.77 2.48 7.25
N PRO A 87 -7.05 2.67 6.88
CA PRO A 87 -7.70 3.97 6.95
C PRO A 87 -7.64 4.60 8.35
N SER A 88 -7.63 5.93 8.38
CA SER A 88 -7.63 6.72 9.61
C SER A 88 -6.48 6.36 10.57
N THR A 89 -5.34 5.99 10.03
CA THR A 89 -4.15 5.59 10.78
C THR A 89 -3.14 6.74 10.83
N GLU A 90 -2.51 6.87 11.99
CA GLU A 90 -1.33 7.72 12.19
C GLU A 90 -0.21 6.86 12.77
N PHE A 91 0.82 6.67 11.98
CA PHE A 91 1.97 5.82 12.27
C PHE A 91 3.26 6.64 12.15
N LYS A 92 4.07 6.67 13.20
CA LYS A 92 5.30 7.44 13.26
C LYS A 92 6.51 6.52 13.31
N ILE A 93 7.55 6.88 12.57
CA ILE A 93 8.88 6.27 12.62
C ILE A 93 9.68 7.08 13.64
N ASP A 94 9.72 6.65 14.90
CA ASP A 94 10.38 7.42 15.96
C ASP A 94 11.89 7.41 15.82
N ASN A 95 12.46 6.20 15.61
CA ASN A 95 13.89 6.04 15.40
C ASN A 95 14.13 4.77 14.58
N TYR A 96 14.68 4.94 13.39
CA TYR A 96 15.02 3.84 12.52
C TYR A 96 16.46 3.97 12.02
N GLN A 97 17.22 2.89 12.19
CA GLN A 97 18.60 2.80 11.73
C GLN A 97 18.85 1.38 11.24
N PHE A 98 19.26 1.24 9.99
CA PHE A 98 19.63 -0.03 9.39
C PHE A 98 20.84 0.17 8.47
N SER A 99 21.91 -0.60 8.72
CA SER A 99 23.15 -0.56 7.95
C SER A 99 23.39 -1.86 7.17
N GLY A 100 22.69 -2.93 7.51
CA GLY A 100 22.90 -4.29 6.98
C GLY A 100 24.17 -4.97 7.47
N LYS A 101 24.84 -4.40 8.47
CA LYS A 101 26.10 -4.93 9.01
C LYS A 101 25.91 -6.00 10.09
N GLY A 102 24.72 -6.04 10.72
CA GLY A 102 24.44 -6.97 11.82
C GLY A 102 25.27 -6.70 13.08
N ASP A 103 25.72 -5.44 13.26
CA ASP A 103 26.58 -5.01 14.37
C ASP A 103 25.82 -4.76 15.69
N GLY A 104 24.51 -4.96 15.69
CA GLY A 104 23.63 -4.76 16.86
C GLY A 104 23.17 -3.31 17.09
N GLU A 105 23.68 -2.36 16.33
CA GLU A 105 23.27 -0.95 16.39
C GLU A 105 21.96 -0.67 15.63
N GLU A 106 21.53 -1.64 14.86
CA GLU A 106 20.32 -1.56 14.04
C GLU A 106 19.07 -1.55 14.91
N LYS A 107 18.13 -0.63 14.64
CA LYS A 107 16.90 -0.46 15.42
C LYS A 107 15.74 0.05 14.62
N GLY A 108 14.53 -0.34 15.04
CA GLY A 108 13.26 0.11 14.49
C GLY A 108 12.28 0.37 15.63
N PHE A 109 12.15 1.64 16.03
CA PHE A 109 11.18 2.10 17.03
C PHE A 109 10.11 2.93 16.36
N PHE A 110 8.88 2.57 16.63
CA PHE A 110 7.69 3.11 15.96
C PHE A 110 6.60 3.45 16.97
N SER A 111 5.68 4.33 16.58
CA SER A 111 4.47 4.64 17.33
C SER A 111 3.22 4.47 16.44
N LEU A 112 2.27 3.66 16.87
CA LEU A 112 0.92 3.64 16.34
C LEU A 112 0.06 4.55 17.22
N ILE A 113 -0.22 5.77 16.72
CA ILE A 113 -0.91 6.83 17.49
C ILE A 113 -2.41 6.62 17.42
N LYS A 114 -2.92 6.20 16.24
CA LYS A 114 -4.33 5.82 16.02
C LYS A 114 -4.46 4.89 14.83
N GLY A 115 -5.63 4.25 14.71
CA GLY A 115 -5.96 3.40 13.58
C GLY A 115 -5.35 2.01 13.70
N GLY A 116 -4.91 1.44 12.57
CA GLY A 116 -4.44 0.07 12.55
C GLY A 116 -3.41 -0.21 11.47
N MET A 117 -2.62 -1.26 11.70
CA MET A 117 -1.58 -1.69 10.79
C MET A 117 -1.44 -3.21 10.76
N ARG A 118 -0.90 -3.72 9.66
CA ARG A 118 -0.36 -5.07 9.53
C ARG A 118 1.13 -4.96 9.26
N THR A 119 1.91 -5.80 9.92
CA THR A 119 3.37 -5.79 9.80
C THR A 119 3.89 -7.18 9.46
N ILE A 120 4.78 -7.26 8.48
CA ILE A 120 5.68 -8.39 8.26
C ILE A 120 7.07 -7.88 8.62
N THR A 121 7.70 -8.50 9.63
CA THR A 121 8.95 -7.99 10.18
C THR A 121 10.16 -8.25 9.29
N GLY A 122 11.06 -7.29 9.25
CA GLY A 122 12.33 -7.36 8.53
C GLY A 122 13.47 -7.95 9.34
N LEU A 123 14.69 -7.67 8.89
CA LEU A 123 15.91 -8.21 9.50
C LEU A 123 16.13 -7.70 10.94
N ILE A 124 15.81 -6.45 11.25
CA ILE A 124 15.99 -5.89 12.62
C ILE A 124 15.21 -6.74 13.64
N GLY A 125 13.91 -6.94 13.39
CA GLY A 125 13.07 -7.69 14.32
C GLY A 125 13.39 -9.18 14.41
N ARG A 126 14.07 -9.74 13.40
CA ARG A 126 14.53 -11.15 13.39
C ARG A 126 15.86 -11.34 14.11
N SER A 127 16.78 -10.38 13.98
CA SER A 127 18.13 -10.48 14.53
C SER A 127 18.22 -10.01 15.98
N ASN A 128 17.54 -8.93 16.33
CA ASN A 128 17.56 -8.37 17.69
C ASN A 128 16.19 -7.82 18.09
N ARG A 129 15.43 -8.64 18.82
CA ARG A 129 14.08 -8.31 19.29
C ARG A 129 14.00 -7.06 20.19
N ASN A 130 15.06 -6.75 20.94
CA ASN A 130 15.09 -5.59 21.84
C ASN A 130 15.20 -4.27 21.04
N ASN A 131 15.61 -4.37 19.80
CA ASN A 131 15.78 -3.24 18.89
C ASN A 131 14.55 -3.02 17.98
N TYR A 132 13.47 -3.77 18.20
CA TYR A 132 12.20 -3.54 17.53
C TYR A 132 11.09 -3.32 18.54
N GLN A 133 10.36 -2.23 18.40
CA GLN A 133 9.23 -1.89 19.26
C GLN A 133 8.21 -1.02 18.53
N VAL A 134 6.94 -1.30 18.76
CA VAL A 134 5.84 -0.40 18.41
C VAL A 134 5.14 0.04 19.69
N SER A 135 5.16 1.35 19.94
CA SER A 135 4.49 1.98 21.07
C SER A 135 3.07 2.40 20.68
N THR A 136 2.15 2.30 21.61
CA THR A 136 0.79 2.80 21.50
C THR A 136 0.40 3.58 22.76
N SER A 137 -0.80 4.16 22.78
CA SER A 137 -1.33 4.86 23.96
C SER A 137 -1.53 3.98 25.19
N VAL A 138 -1.65 2.65 25.03
CA VAL A 138 -2.01 1.73 26.13
C VAL A 138 -1.01 0.60 26.35
N ALA A 139 -0.12 0.33 25.40
CA ALA A 139 0.85 -0.75 25.49
C ALA A 139 2.00 -0.59 24.50
N THR A 140 3.04 -1.37 24.69
CA THR A 140 4.12 -1.60 23.74
C THR A 140 4.03 -3.00 23.12
N ILE A 141 4.34 -3.11 21.84
CA ILE A 141 4.37 -4.36 21.08
C ILE A 141 5.82 -4.67 20.75
N GLY A 142 6.32 -5.78 21.26
CA GLY A 142 7.60 -6.39 20.89
C GLY A 142 7.35 -7.64 20.06
N ILE A 143 8.37 -8.10 19.31
CA ILE A 143 8.23 -9.24 18.39
C ILE A 143 9.38 -10.22 18.44
N ARG A 144 9.11 -11.41 17.91
CA ARG A 144 10.12 -12.44 17.63
C ARG A 144 9.89 -13.02 16.23
N GLY A 145 10.31 -12.26 15.18
CA GLY A 145 10.23 -12.72 13.79
C GLY A 145 8.79 -13.03 13.36
N THR A 146 7.96 -12.01 13.13
CA THR A 146 6.51 -12.18 13.11
C THR A 146 5.83 -11.52 11.93
N GLU A 147 4.62 -12.02 11.66
CA GLU A 147 3.55 -11.29 11.00
C GLU A 147 2.46 -11.03 12.04
N TYR A 148 2.04 -9.77 12.18
CA TYR A 148 0.97 -9.42 13.11
C TYR A 148 0.15 -8.23 12.62
N THR A 149 -1.05 -8.11 13.18
CA THR A 149 -1.95 -6.98 12.97
C THR A 149 -2.22 -6.31 14.32
N ALA A 150 -2.19 -5.00 14.36
CA ALA A 150 -2.50 -4.19 15.54
C ALA A 150 -3.53 -3.12 15.19
N GLY A 151 -4.48 -2.87 16.06
CA GLY A 151 -5.51 -1.86 15.87
C GLY A 151 -5.93 -1.21 17.19
N LEU A 152 -5.93 0.12 17.21
CA LEU A 152 -6.51 0.92 18.29
C LEU A 152 -7.97 1.22 17.98
N ASN A 153 -8.82 1.19 18.99
CA ASN A 153 -10.17 1.70 18.86
C ASN A 153 -10.15 3.23 18.62
N PRO A 154 -11.25 3.85 18.14
CA PRO A 154 -11.27 5.28 17.81
C PRO A 154 -10.90 6.21 18.96
N SER A 155 -11.14 5.82 20.21
CA SER A 155 -10.77 6.60 21.41
C SER A 155 -9.29 6.41 21.82
N GLY A 156 -8.58 5.45 21.21
CA GLY A 156 -7.20 5.12 21.59
C GLY A 156 -7.09 4.40 22.95
N SER A 157 -8.20 4.00 23.56
CA SER A 157 -8.25 3.40 24.89
C SER A 157 -8.17 1.86 24.89
N GLU A 158 -8.27 1.24 23.74
CA GLU A 158 -8.17 -0.22 23.58
C GLU A 158 -7.28 -0.56 22.40
N LEU A 159 -6.34 -1.46 22.63
CA LEU A 159 -5.49 -2.08 21.62
C LEU A 159 -5.89 -3.54 21.45
N LEU A 160 -6.11 -3.96 20.21
CA LEU A 160 -6.22 -5.35 19.81
C LEU A 160 -4.99 -5.73 18.98
N VAL A 161 -4.41 -6.90 19.24
CA VAL A 161 -3.28 -7.44 18.50
C VAL A 161 -3.61 -8.88 18.09
N HIS A 162 -3.31 -9.23 16.86
CA HIS A 162 -3.42 -10.61 16.35
C HIS A 162 -2.11 -11.03 15.72
N THR A 163 -1.56 -12.15 16.17
CA THR A 163 -0.33 -12.74 15.63
C THR A 163 -0.70 -13.70 14.50
N GLY A 164 -0.28 -13.40 13.28
CA GLY A 164 -0.43 -14.31 12.14
C GLY A 164 0.60 -15.43 12.20
N GLU A 165 1.86 -15.07 12.35
CA GLU A 165 2.98 -16.01 12.42
C GLU A 165 4.02 -15.52 13.44
N GLY A 166 4.65 -16.45 14.16
CA GLY A 166 5.72 -16.18 15.14
C GLY A 166 5.20 -15.85 16.53
N LEU A 167 5.86 -14.93 17.23
CA LEU A 167 5.55 -14.55 18.61
C LEU A 167 5.49 -13.04 18.75
N VAL A 168 4.42 -12.53 19.36
CA VAL A 168 4.25 -11.12 19.73
C VAL A 168 4.14 -11.01 21.24
N GLU A 169 4.87 -10.08 21.83
CA GLU A 169 4.77 -9.73 23.24
C GLU A 169 4.12 -8.35 23.39
N VAL A 170 3.05 -8.27 24.14
CA VAL A 170 2.33 -7.01 24.40
C VAL A 170 2.43 -6.68 25.86
N CYS A 171 3.02 -5.52 26.21
CA CYS A 171 3.32 -5.12 27.56
C CYS A 171 2.79 -3.73 27.89
N ASN A 172 2.40 -3.53 29.16
CA ASN A 172 2.20 -2.20 29.77
C ASN A 172 2.67 -2.22 31.22
N GLY A 173 2.41 -1.15 31.97
CA GLY A 173 2.80 -1.05 33.38
C GLY A 173 2.19 -2.10 34.31
N ALA A 174 1.10 -2.78 33.92
CA ALA A 174 0.45 -3.84 34.70
C ALA A 174 0.95 -5.26 34.35
N GLY A 175 1.74 -5.44 33.30
CA GLY A 175 2.29 -6.74 32.90
C GLY A 175 2.37 -6.96 31.41
N CYS A 176 2.64 -8.20 31.02
CA CYS A 176 2.79 -8.62 29.62
C CYS A 176 1.91 -9.84 29.31
N VAL A 177 1.56 -9.96 28.01
CA VAL A 177 1.01 -11.20 27.43
C VAL A 177 1.87 -11.60 26.23
N LEU A 178 2.17 -12.88 26.10
CA LEU A 178 2.84 -13.46 24.95
C LEU A 178 1.81 -14.15 24.07
N LEU A 179 1.78 -13.80 22.76
CA LEU A 179 0.84 -14.30 21.77
C LEU A 179 1.59 -15.10 20.71
N GLY A 180 1.23 -16.37 20.57
CA GLY A 180 1.72 -17.25 19.50
C GLY A 180 0.94 -17.11 18.21
N SER A 181 1.36 -17.83 17.17
CA SER A 181 0.68 -17.85 15.87
C SER A 181 -0.80 -18.17 16.00
N GLY A 182 -1.66 -17.35 15.39
CA GLY A 182 -3.11 -17.47 15.44
C GLY A 182 -3.77 -16.90 16.69
N GLU A 183 -3.01 -16.52 17.73
CA GLU A 183 -3.53 -15.94 18.96
C GLU A 183 -3.77 -14.44 18.86
N SER A 184 -4.76 -13.96 19.62
CA SER A 184 -5.07 -12.56 19.78
C SER A 184 -4.95 -12.09 21.22
N GLY A 185 -4.62 -10.82 21.42
CA GLY A 185 -4.57 -10.16 22.71
C GLY A 185 -5.28 -8.82 22.70
N SER A 186 -5.73 -8.39 23.86
CA SER A 186 -6.31 -7.08 24.09
C SER A 186 -5.70 -6.39 25.29
N VAL A 187 -5.63 -5.06 25.18
CA VAL A 187 -5.24 -4.16 26.28
C VAL A 187 -6.27 -3.06 26.36
N GLN A 188 -6.87 -2.86 27.50
CA GLN A 188 -7.88 -1.82 27.73
C GLN A 188 -7.40 -0.86 28.79
N GLY A 189 -7.12 0.39 28.41
CA GLY A 189 -6.56 1.41 29.30
C GLY A 189 -5.23 0.96 29.93
N GLN A 190 -5.16 1.03 31.25
CA GLN A 190 -4.00 0.60 32.04
C GLN A 190 -4.13 -0.86 32.56
N ASN A 191 -5.17 -1.60 32.15
CA ASN A 191 -5.35 -2.97 32.58
C ASN A 191 -4.25 -3.87 32.00
N GLN A 192 -4.00 -4.98 32.72
CA GLN A 192 -3.04 -5.98 32.26
C GLN A 192 -3.44 -6.55 30.88
N PRO A 193 -2.50 -6.66 29.94
CA PRO A 193 -2.72 -7.33 28.67
C PRO A 193 -3.21 -8.76 28.86
N LYS A 194 -4.19 -9.19 28.07
CA LYS A 194 -4.79 -10.53 28.15
C LYS A 194 -5.06 -11.13 26.79
N ARG A 195 -5.11 -12.46 26.70
CA ARG A 195 -5.59 -13.15 25.49
C ARG A 195 -7.08 -12.91 25.28
N THR A 196 -7.49 -12.86 24.01
CA THR A 196 -8.88 -12.69 23.59
C THR A 196 -9.14 -13.48 22.30
N GLU A 197 -10.38 -13.86 22.07
CA GLU A 197 -10.85 -14.40 20.79
C GLU A 197 -11.07 -13.30 19.74
N THR A 198 -11.17 -12.05 20.19
CA THR A 198 -11.42 -10.90 19.31
C THR A 198 -10.17 -10.55 18.51
N ARG A 199 -10.31 -10.50 17.20
CA ARG A 199 -9.26 -9.99 16.30
C ARG A 199 -9.45 -8.50 16.10
N PRO A 200 -8.37 -7.75 15.79
CA PRO A 200 -8.50 -6.36 15.37
C PRO A 200 -9.47 -6.28 14.19
N GLN A 201 -10.63 -5.71 14.42
CA GLN A 201 -11.50 -5.30 13.33
C GLN A 201 -10.97 -3.96 12.86
N LEU A 202 -10.16 -4.01 11.83
CA LEU A 202 -9.75 -2.80 11.14
C LEU A 202 -11.02 -2.23 10.51
N PRO A 203 -11.32 -0.93 10.70
CA PRO A 203 -12.53 -0.36 10.14
C PRO A 203 -12.57 -0.68 8.65
N PRO A 204 -13.73 -1.11 8.12
CA PRO A 204 -13.87 -1.30 6.68
C PRO A 204 -13.43 -0.01 6.02
N ALA A 205 -12.52 -0.09 5.07
CA ALA A 205 -12.13 1.09 4.32
C ALA A 205 -13.41 1.63 3.68
N GLN A 206 -13.78 2.83 4.05
CA GLN A 206 -14.75 3.54 3.25
C GLN A 206 -14.07 3.85 1.92
N PRO A 207 -14.72 3.59 0.78
CA PRO A 207 -14.17 3.96 -0.51
C PRO A 207 -13.84 5.44 -0.45
N ASP A 208 -12.57 5.80 -0.63
CA ASP A 208 -12.21 7.20 -0.84
C ASP A 208 -12.83 7.60 -2.17
N PRO A 209 -13.73 8.58 -2.21
CA PRO A 209 -14.35 9.04 -3.45
C PRO A 209 -13.31 9.56 -4.46
N ASN A 210 -12.06 9.81 -4.03
CA ASN A 210 -10.97 10.25 -4.88
C ASN A 210 -10.08 9.10 -5.37
N VAL A 211 -10.26 7.87 -4.88
CA VAL A 211 -9.53 6.69 -5.40
C VAL A 211 -10.36 6.05 -6.51
N MET A 212 -9.91 6.22 -7.73
CA MET A 212 -10.48 5.44 -8.84
C MET A 212 -10.20 3.96 -8.61
N PRO A 213 -11.22 3.09 -8.59
CA PRO A 213 -11.03 1.65 -8.51
C PRO A 213 -10.10 1.14 -9.60
N GLN A 214 -9.16 0.30 -9.23
CA GLN A 214 -8.10 -0.17 -10.12
C GLN A 214 -8.41 -1.56 -10.67
N PHE A 215 -8.04 -1.76 -11.92
CA PHE A 215 -8.27 -2.95 -12.71
C PHE A 215 -6.94 -3.61 -13.09
N SER A 216 -6.85 -4.93 -13.01
CA SER A 216 -5.71 -5.67 -13.55
C SER A 216 -6.15 -6.94 -14.27
N THR A 217 -5.31 -7.45 -15.16
CA THR A 217 -5.54 -8.72 -15.84
C THR A 217 -4.55 -9.79 -15.36
N GLY A 218 -4.97 -11.04 -15.40
CA GLY A 218 -4.22 -12.15 -14.85
C GLY A 218 -4.27 -12.21 -13.31
N ASP A 219 -3.62 -13.22 -12.73
CA ASP A 219 -3.57 -13.39 -11.26
C ASP A 219 -2.44 -12.58 -10.58
N VAL A 220 -2.10 -11.45 -11.18
CA VAL A 220 -1.01 -10.58 -10.68
C VAL A 220 -1.34 -10.04 -9.29
N LEU A 221 -2.61 -9.77 -9.01
CA LEU A 221 -3.03 -9.23 -7.70
C LEU A 221 -3.06 -10.29 -6.59
N GLY A 222 -3.24 -11.58 -6.91
CA GLY A 222 -3.30 -12.66 -5.91
C GLY A 222 -2.02 -12.84 -5.10
N GLY A 223 -0.85 -12.49 -5.67
CA GLY A 223 0.43 -12.47 -4.95
C GLY A 223 0.73 -11.19 -4.18
N LEU A 224 -0.01 -10.10 -4.43
CA LEU A 224 0.27 -8.77 -3.89
C LEU A 224 -0.78 -8.29 -2.88
N TYR A 225 -2.03 -8.74 -3.00
CA TYR A 225 -3.15 -8.22 -2.22
C TYR A 225 -4.00 -9.34 -1.63
N VAL A 226 -4.55 -9.08 -0.45
CA VAL A 226 -5.51 -9.99 0.19
C VAL A 226 -6.86 -9.84 -0.50
N PRO A 227 -7.54 -10.96 -0.86
CA PRO A 227 -8.90 -10.93 -1.38
C PRO A 227 -9.85 -10.21 -0.42
N THR A 228 -10.79 -9.45 -0.98
CA THR A 228 -11.75 -8.65 -0.18
C THR A 228 -12.62 -9.55 0.70
N SER A 229 -12.63 -9.27 1.99
CA SER A 229 -13.51 -9.94 2.96
C SER A 229 -13.66 -9.06 4.22
N PRO A 230 -14.88 -8.70 4.64
CA PRO A 230 -16.14 -8.94 3.91
C PRO A 230 -16.28 -8.07 2.66
N MET A 231 -17.10 -8.53 1.71
CA MET A 231 -17.46 -7.75 0.53
C MET A 231 -18.42 -6.61 0.90
N PRO A 232 -18.38 -5.48 0.17
CA PRO A 232 -19.46 -4.49 0.23
C PRO A 232 -20.82 -5.15 -0.11
N THR A 233 -21.86 -4.77 0.61
CA THR A 233 -23.23 -5.31 0.40
C THR A 233 -24.17 -4.32 -0.28
N THR A 234 -23.70 -3.10 -0.51
CA THR A 234 -24.47 -2.02 -1.14
C THR A 234 -23.53 -1.09 -1.92
N GLY A 235 -24.08 -0.30 -2.81
CA GLY A 235 -23.35 0.70 -3.61
C GLY A 235 -22.80 0.14 -4.92
N THR A 236 -22.23 1.04 -5.71
CA THR A 236 -21.67 0.75 -7.02
C THR A 236 -20.20 1.17 -7.09
N ALA A 237 -19.39 0.47 -7.88
CA ALA A 237 -18.02 0.84 -8.18
C ALA A 237 -17.75 0.78 -9.69
N THR A 238 -16.90 1.68 -10.18
CA THR A 238 -16.42 1.65 -11.57
C THR A 238 -14.91 1.53 -11.58
N TYR A 239 -14.41 0.48 -12.21
CA TYR A 239 -12.99 0.20 -12.40
C TYR A 239 -12.63 0.60 -13.83
N ALA A 240 -11.80 1.60 -14.04
CA ALA A 240 -11.48 2.12 -15.36
C ALA A 240 -9.98 2.27 -15.63
N THR A 241 -9.15 2.14 -14.62
CA THR A 241 -7.70 2.27 -14.74
C THR A 241 -7.04 0.91 -14.76
N ILE A 242 -6.35 0.56 -15.84
CA ILE A 242 -5.53 -0.64 -15.93
C ILE A 242 -4.27 -0.38 -15.10
N PHE A 243 -4.12 -1.11 -14.00
CA PHE A 243 -2.97 -0.99 -13.10
C PHE A 243 -1.81 -1.85 -13.57
N GLU A 244 -2.10 -3.10 -13.94
CA GLU A 244 -1.13 -4.09 -14.38
C GLU A 244 -1.75 -5.08 -15.34
N GLN A 245 -0.98 -5.58 -16.28
CA GLN A 245 -1.40 -6.63 -17.22
C GLN A 245 -0.37 -7.76 -17.21
N SER A 246 -0.85 -9.00 -17.28
CA SER A 246 0.03 -10.14 -17.50
C SER A 246 0.67 -10.07 -18.89
N ALA A 247 1.92 -10.50 -18.99
CA ALA A 247 2.57 -10.64 -20.28
C ALA A 247 1.88 -11.76 -21.09
N GLY A 248 1.42 -11.42 -22.29
CA GLY A 248 0.71 -12.37 -23.17
C GLY A 248 0.57 -11.85 -24.60
N ALA A 249 0.05 -12.68 -25.47
CA ALA A 249 -0.21 -12.31 -26.86
C ALA A 249 -1.35 -11.28 -27.00
N SER A 250 -2.17 -11.15 -25.96
CA SER A 250 -3.31 -10.25 -25.91
C SER A 250 -3.04 -9.12 -24.92
N GLN A 251 -3.18 -7.86 -25.36
CA GLN A 251 -2.96 -6.68 -24.56
C GLN A 251 -4.19 -5.77 -24.59
N LEU A 252 -4.68 -5.38 -23.41
CA LEU A 252 -5.76 -4.41 -23.29
C LEU A 252 -5.23 -2.99 -23.51
N SER A 253 -5.91 -2.23 -24.34
CA SER A 253 -5.70 -0.79 -24.52
C SER A 253 -6.65 0.04 -23.66
N LYS A 254 -7.82 -0.52 -23.33
CA LYS A 254 -8.83 0.09 -22.45
C LYS A 254 -9.62 -1.02 -21.75
N ALA A 255 -9.90 -0.79 -20.49
CA ALA A 255 -10.81 -1.61 -19.70
C ALA A 255 -11.72 -0.73 -18.86
N SER A 256 -12.97 -1.09 -18.72
CA SER A 256 -13.89 -0.52 -17.75
C SER A 256 -14.81 -1.62 -17.24
N MET A 257 -15.09 -1.58 -15.94
CA MET A 257 -16.03 -2.50 -15.30
C MET A 257 -16.89 -1.72 -14.32
N SER A 258 -18.18 -1.85 -14.41
CA SER A 258 -19.15 -1.36 -13.43
C SER A 258 -19.67 -2.54 -12.62
N VAL A 259 -19.73 -2.35 -11.32
CA VAL A 259 -20.17 -3.34 -10.34
C VAL A 259 -21.25 -2.76 -9.47
N ASP A 260 -22.33 -3.49 -9.27
CA ASP A 260 -23.35 -3.20 -8.27
C ASP A 260 -23.31 -4.27 -7.19
N PHE A 261 -22.84 -3.91 -6.00
CA PHE A 261 -22.70 -4.81 -4.87
C PHE A 261 -24.04 -5.17 -4.23
N GLY A 262 -25.05 -4.31 -4.35
CA GLY A 262 -26.40 -4.61 -3.86
C GLY A 262 -27.14 -5.60 -4.75
N ALA A 263 -27.03 -5.43 -6.08
CA ALA A 263 -27.60 -6.33 -7.08
C ALA A 263 -26.72 -7.57 -7.34
N LEU A 264 -25.51 -7.62 -6.80
CA LEU A 264 -24.51 -8.67 -7.05
C LEU A 264 -24.23 -8.89 -8.54
N SER A 265 -24.21 -7.79 -9.31
CA SER A 265 -24.05 -7.80 -10.76
C SER A 265 -22.84 -7.01 -11.24
N MET A 266 -22.34 -7.38 -12.41
CA MET A 266 -21.25 -6.67 -13.05
C MET A 266 -21.47 -6.54 -14.56
N SER A 267 -20.91 -5.46 -15.14
CA SER A 267 -20.73 -5.31 -16.58
C SER A 267 -19.32 -4.82 -16.85
N ALA A 268 -18.68 -5.34 -17.89
CA ALA A 268 -17.33 -4.93 -18.28
C ALA A 268 -17.25 -4.67 -19.78
N GLN A 269 -16.39 -3.72 -20.18
CA GLN A 269 -16.00 -3.48 -21.55
C GLN A 269 -14.48 -3.54 -21.66
N LEU A 270 -13.98 -4.43 -22.50
CA LEU A 270 -12.58 -4.66 -22.72
C LEU A 270 -12.23 -4.39 -24.18
N LYS A 271 -11.23 -3.54 -24.41
CA LYS A 271 -10.70 -3.29 -25.77
C LYS A 271 -9.23 -3.63 -25.77
N GLY A 272 -8.78 -4.30 -26.81
CA GLY A 272 -7.38 -4.71 -26.88
C GLY A 272 -6.94 -5.12 -28.25
N ASN A 273 -5.73 -5.64 -28.30
CA ASN A 273 -5.11 -6.18 -29.50
C ASN A 273 -4.51 -7.55 -29.22
N VAL A 274 -4.67 -8.47 -30.17
CA VAL A 274 -4.02 -9.77 -30.16
C VAL A 274 -2.91 -9.73 -31.19
N SER A 275 -1.67 -9.96 -30.76
CA SER A 275 -0.48 -9.85 -31.62
C SER A 275 -0.61 -10.72 -32.85
N GLY A 276 -0.48 -10.11 -34.04
CA GLY A 276 -0.60 -10.76 -35.34
C GLY A 276 -2.04 -11.13 -35.78
N LEU A 277 -3.07 -10.94 -34.94
CA LEU A 277 -4.46 -11.34 -35.22
C LEU A 277 -5.45 -10.19 -35.27
N GLY A 278 -5.12 -9.05 -34.70
CA GLY A 278 -5.94 -7.84 -34.78
C GLY A 278 -6.54 -7.37 -33.44
N ASN A 279 -7.43 -6.37 -33.53
CA ASN A 279 -8.06 -5.75 -32.37
C ASN A 279 -9.42 -6.38 -32.02
N PHE A 280 -9.85 -6.17 -30.79
CA PHE A 280 -11.17 -6.55 -30.30
C PHE A 280 -11.75 -5.45 -29.38
N ASP A 281 -13.09 -5.41 -29.34
CA ASP A 281 -13.91 -4.67 -28.39
C ASP A 281 -15.01 -5.62 -27.92
N ALA A 282 -15.04 -5.94 -26.63
CA ALA A 282 -15.94 -6.94 -26.08
C ALA A 282 -16.61 -6.43 -24.81
N SER A 283 -17.90 -6.64 -24.68
CA SER A 283 -18.68 -6.41 -23.48
C SER A 283 -19.04 -7.72 -22.81
N TYR A 284 -18.98 -7.73 -21.50
CA TYR A 284 -19.30 -8.87 -20.64
C TYR A 284 -20.35 -8.45 -19.61
N SER A 285 -21.20 -9.38 -19.24
CA SER A 285 -22.13 -9.23 -18.13
C SER A 285 -22.10 -10.48 -17.25
N GLY A 286 -22.33 -10.30 -15.95
CA GLY A 286 -22.22 -11.41 -15.02
C GLY A 286 -22.64 -11.06 -13.61
N SER A 287 -22.26 -11.95 -12.69
CA SER A 287 -22.64 -11.88 -11.28
C SER A 287 -21.42 -11.93 -10.36
N ILE A 288 -21.67 -11.57 -9.11
CA ILE A 288 -20.71 -11.61 -8.01
C ILE A 288 -21.16 -12.66 -6.99
N ALA A 289 -20.22 -13.48 -6.55
CA ALA A 289 -20.43 -14.48 -5.50
C ALA A 289 -19.25 -14.42 -4.51
N GLY A 290 -19.53 -14.00 -3.28
CA GLY A 290 -18.45 -13.66 -2.35
C GLY A 290 -17.52 -12.61 -2.96
N ASN A 291 -16.21 -12.80 -2.87
CA ASN A 291 -15.21 -11.90 -3.46
C ASN A 291 -14.83 -12.22 -4.91
N LYS A 292 -15.60 -13.07 -5.58
CA LYS A 292 -15.36 -13.47 -6.97
C LYS A 292 -16.44 -12.95 -7.89
N LEU A 293 -16.06 -12.70 -9.14
CA LEU A 293 -16.98 -12.39 -10.22
C LEU A 293 -16.84 -13.40 -11.35
N SER A 294 -17.92 -13.58 -12.08
CA SER A 294 -17.94 -14.35 -13.31
C SER A 294 -18.96 -13.79 -14.29
N GLY A 295 -18.66 -13.85 -15.57
CA GLY A 295 -19.56 -13.32 -16.60
C GLY A 295 -19.23 -13.91 -17.98
N ASN A 296 -20.16 -13.71 -18.88
CA ASN A 296 -20.05 -14.14 -20.27
C ASN A 296 -20.11 -12.94 -21.20
N ILE A 297 -19.64 -13.17 -22.43
CA ILE A 297 -19.68 -12.17 -23.48
C ILE A 297 -21.13 -11.84 -23.86
N GLY A 298 -21.46 -10.55 -23.93
CA GLY A 298 -22.72 -10.06 -24.46
C GLY A 298 -22.61 -9.60 -25.90
N PHE A 299 -21.53 -8.88 -26.21
CA PHE A 299 -21.26 -8.33 -27.53
C PHE A 299 -19.76 -8.28 -27.79
N SER A 300 -19.35 -8.46 -29.03
CA SER A 300 -17.97 -8.25 -29.45
C SER A 300 -17.87 -7.75 -30.88
N SER A 301 -16.79 -7.06 -31.18
CA SER A 301 -16.44 -6.55 -32.50
C SER A 301 -14.93 -6.47 -32.67
N GLY A 302 -14.47 -6.07 -33.84
CA GLY A 302 -13.05 -5.88 -34.15
C GLY A 302 -12.50 -6.93 -35.16
N THR A 303 -11.30 -6.65 -35.65
CA THR A 303 -10.69 -7.46 -36.72
C THR A 303 -10.34 -8.87 -36.25
N PHE A 304 -9.99 -9.05 -34.98
CA PHE A 304 -9.78 -10.37 -34.38
C PHE A 304 -11.04 -11.24 -34.44
N CYS A 305 -12.22 -10.64 -34.16
CA CYS A 305 -13.49 -11.38 -34.16
C CYS A 305 -14.07 -11.59 -35.59
N GLY A 306 -13.57 -10.89 -36.61
CA GLY A 306 -14.14 -10.92 -37.95
C GLY A 306 -15.58 -10.40 -38.03
N GLY A 307 -15.92 -9.48 -37.09
CA GLY A 307 -17.27 -8.94 -36.86
C GLY A 307 -17.77 -9.24 -35.47
N SER A 308 -18.04 -10.49 -35.11
CA SER A 308 -18.45 -10.91 -33.77
C SER A 308 -17.69 -12.14 -33.33
N CYS A 309 -17.27 -12.25 -32.07
CA CYS A 309 -16.65 -13.45 -31.55
C CYS A 309 -17.69 -14.54 -31.23
N MET A 310 -17.28 -15.80 -31.28
CA MET A 310 -18.12 -16.96 -31.07
C MET A 310 -18.48 -17.16 -29.58
N SER A 311 -17.49 -16.92 -28.68
CA SER A 311 -17.65 -17.08 -27.26
C SER A 311 -16.65 -16.26 -26.49
N GLY A 312 -16.92 -16.01 -25.24
CA GLY A 312 -15.99 -15.35 -24.33
C GLY A 312 -16.50 -15.38 -22.89
N SER A 313 -15.57 -15.37 -21.97
CA SER A 313 -15.88 -15.33 -20.53
C SER A 313 -14.95 -14.37 -19.81
N VAL A 314 -15.39 -13.92 -18.65
CA VAL A 314 -14.59 -13.17 -17.70
C VAL A 314 -14.79 -13.77 -16.32
N SER A 315 -13.72 -13.90 -15.58
CA SER A 315 -13.75 -14.28 -14.16
C SER A 315 -12.76 -13.40 -13.40
N GLY A 316 -12.96 -13.25 -12.10
CA GLY A 316 -12.03 -12.40 -11.34
C GLY A 316 -12.24 -12.46 -9.85
N THR A 317 -11.38 -11.73 -9.15
CA THR A 317 -11.39 -11.62 -7.69
C THR A 317 -11.23 -10.16 -7.29
N PHE A 318 -12.02 -9.73 -6.31
CA PHE A 318 -11.88 -8.43 -5.69
C PHE A 318 -10.84 -8.47 -4.58
N TYR A 319 -10.04 -7.43 -4.50
CA TYR A 319 -8.95 -7.29 -3.55
C TYR A 319 -9.02 -5.96 -2.82
N GLY A 320 -8.43 -5.95 -1.64
CA GLY A 320 -8.47 -4.82 -0.73
C GLY A 320 -9.68 -4.90 0.21
N SER A 321 -9.77 -3.98 1.15
CA SER A 321 -10.77 -4.06 2.23
C SER A 321 -12.16 -3.60 1.82
N SER A 322 -12.28 -2.90 0.69
CA SER A 322 -13.54 -2.36 0.17
C SER A 322 -13.67 -2.62 -1.34
N ALA A 323 -13.04 -3.69 -1.83
CA ALA A 323 -13.00 -4.02 -3.25
C ALA A 323 -12.42 -2.90 -4.13
N GLU A 324 -11.35 -2.23 -3.66
CA GLU A 324 -10.70 -1.14 -4.42
C GLU A 324 -10.00 -1.62 -5.69
N ARG A 325 -9.76 -2.92 -5.80
CA ARG A 325 -9.13 -3.54 -6.96
C ARG A 325 -9.90 -4.75 -7.41
N VAL A 326 -9.82 -5.01 -8.69
CA VAL A 326 -10.32 -6.23 -9.30
C VAL A 326 -9.25 -6.78 -10.25
N GLY A 327 -8.84 -8.02 -10.00
CA GLY A 327 -8.07 -8.80 -10.96
C GLY A 327 -9.01 -9.65 -11.77
N ILE A 328 -8.90 -9.64 -13.10
CA ILE A 328 -9.71 -10.47 -13.97
C ILE A 328 -8.85 -11.31 -14.89
N ASN A 329 -9.39 -12.47 -15.24
CA ASN A 329 -9.00 -13.25 -16.39
C ASN A 329 -10.14 -13.18 -17.42
N TYR A 330 -9.82 -12.96 -18.66
CA TYR A 330 -10.79 -12.95 -19.76
C TYR A 330 -10.40 -13.89 -20.87
N SER A 331 -11.39 -14.37 -21.58
CA SER A 331 -11.21 -15.14 -22.81
C SER A 331 -12.15 -14.64 -23.89
N LEU A 332 -11.73 -14.76 -25.14
CA LEU A 332 -12.49 -14.37 -26.30
C LEU A 332 -12.08 -15.28 -27.47
N THR A 333 -12.99 -16.02 -28.05
CA THR A 333 -12.73 -16.97 -29.12
C THR A 333 -13.42 -16.53 -30.41
N ASN A 334 -12.67 -16.42 -31.50
CA ASN A 334 -13.20 -16.10 -32.82
C ASN A 334 -13.73 -17.33 -33.57
N PHE A 335 -14.35 -17.13 -34.72
CA PHE A 335 -14.89 -18.23 -35.53
C PHE A 335 -13.83 -19.17 -36.14
N SER A 336 -12.57 -18.77 -36.14
CA SER A 336 -11.44 -19.63 -36.52
C SER A 336 -10.87 -20.42 -35.32
N SER A 337 -11.57 -20.45 -34.19
CA SER A 337 -11.16 -21.13 -32.96
C SER A 337 -9.87 -20.58 -32.32
N GLN A 338 -9.46 -19.37 -32.69
CA GLN A 338 -8.33 -18.69 -32.07
C GLN A 338 -8.83 -17.96 -30.80
N THR A 339 -8.08 -18.03 -29.74
CA THR A 339 -8.45 -17.45 -28.45
C THR A 339 -7.51 -16.32 -28.06
N ALA A 340 -8.11 -15.17 -27.71
CA ALA A 340 -7.46 -14.10 -26.97
C ALA A 340 -7.74 -14.28 -25.47
N SER A 341 -6.73 -14.13 -24.63
CA SER A 341 -6.88 -14.23 -23.17
C SER A 341 -5.87 -13.36 -22.44
N GLY A 342 -6.19 -12.98 -21.20
CA GLY A 342 -5.32 -12.22 -20.33
C GLY A 342 -5.84 -12.20 -18.90
#